data_df055c60091472a8adc4a9f881d2a8fb
#
_entry.id   df055c60091472a8adc4a9f881d2a8fb
#
_cell.length_a   1.000
_cell.length_b   1.000
_cell.length_c   1.000
_cell.angle_alpha   90.00
_cell.angle_beta   90.00
_cell.angle_gamma   90.00
#
_symmetry.space_group_name_H-M   'P 1'
#
loop_
_entity.id
_entity.type
_entity.pdbx_description
1 polymer ?
#
loop_
_entity_poly.entity_id
_entity_poly.type
_entity_poly.pdbx_seq_one_letter_code
_entity_poly.pdbx_strand_id
1 'polypeptide(L)'
;MEVNGKTISQFKMSSGECMLISLLDFINNKVMRKNYKQADRLLIFIDEVELALHPSAIARLVDFLNKLSAEHDVAVYFSTHSAEIIRRILPRRIYQIENIQGNIIVNTPAYPSYVIRDLYAPDGFDYMILVEDVLAKQIVEKVLREENMRNSRLIFVEPCGDWYNNLRLHRDMKDNSILGFGKKIISIIDGDVEDKVKEKKEFDALPKTFLPINSLEKYIYKKIISEQDTNFIKYFGDKFFHVRSIKNIINDYKSNYDYLRDKNGKKLYDMLMSNLYEIGIQEGDFVKIFCDDLYQMVDFSKFKKRLEKMLM
;
A
#
# COMPACT_ATOMS: atom_id res chain seq x y z
N MET A 1 9.33 41.77 -25.45
CA MET A 1 8.61 41.50 -24.18
C MET A 1 9.02 42.56 -23.18
N GLU A 2 8.09 43.13 -22.43
CA GLU A 2 8.38 44.11 -21.40
C GLU A 2 8.24 43.46 -20.02
N VAL A 3 9.29 43.56 -19.19
CA VAL A 3 9.31 43.01 -17.84
C VAL A 3 9.80 44.11 -16.89
N ASN A 4 8.97 44.50 -15.92
CA ASN A 4 9.28 45.58 -14.95
C ASN A 4 9.70 46.89 -15.64
N GLY A 5 9.02 47.28 -16.76
CA GLY A 5 9.30 48.48 -17.52
C GLY A 5 10.56 48.41 -18.40
N LYS A 6 11.21 47.27 -18.54
CA LYS A 6 12.36 47.07 -19.43
C LYS A 6 12.00 46.13 -20.58
N THR A 7 12.29 46.56 -21.80
CA THR A 7 12.15 45.70 -22.99
C THR A 7 13.30 44.71 -23.03
N ILE A 8 12.96 43.41 -22.96
CA ILE A 8 13.91 42.32 -23.07
C ILE A 8 13.83 41.75 -24.50
N SER A 9 14.95 41.70 -25.18
CA SER A 9 15.07 41.07 -26.51
C SER A 9 15.02 39.55 -26.36
N GLN A 10 14.35 38.87 -27.29
CA GLN A 10 14.29 37.41 -27.37
C GLN A 10 15.69 36.75 -27.38
N PHE A 11 16.68 37.41 -27.96
CA PHE A 11 18.08 36.94 -27.98
C PHE A 11 18.79 37.00 -26.65
N LYS A 12 18.19 37.63 -25.64
CA LYS A 12 18.74 37.69 -24.28
C LYS A 12 17.99 36.77 -23.30
N MET A 13 17.06 35.98 -23.81
CA MET A 13 16.26 35.01 -23.03
C MET A 13 16.94 33.65 -23.09
N SER A 14 16.79 32.88 -22.02
CA SER A 14 17.13 31.46 -22.01
C SER A 14 16.18 30.69 -22.93
N SER A 15 16.59 29.50 -23.36
CA SER A 15 15.71 28.60 -24.13
C SER A 15 14.42 28.28 -23.42
N GLY A 16 14.49 28.06 -22.09
CA GLY A 16 13.29 27.78 -21.24
C GLY A 16 12.34 28.98 -21.18
N GLU A 17 12.84 30.20 -21.06
CA GLU A 17 12.01 31.41 -21.10
C GLU A 17 11.33 31.58 -22.45
N CYS A 18 12.04 31.37 -23.54
CA CYS A 18 11.47 31.43 -24.89
C CYS A 18 10.36 30.38 -25.06
N MET A 19 10.61 29.15 -24.63
CA MET A 19 9.64 28.06 -24.75
C MET A 19 8.38 28.31 -23.89
N LEU A 20 8.57 28.77 -22.63
CA LEU A 20 7.44 29.12 -21.76
C LEU A 20 6.59 30.24 -22.34
N ILE A 21 7.21 31.29 -22.89
CA ILE A 21 6.47 32.39 -23.53
C ILE A 21 5.71 31.88 -24.75
N SER A 22 6.32 31.06 -25.60
CA SER A 22 5.64 30.48 -26.77
C SER A 22 4.45 29.60 -26.35
N LEU A 23 4.59 28.79 -25.31
CA LEU A 23 3.50 27.98 -24.75
C LEU A 23 2.35 28.87 -24.21
N LEU A 24 2.68 29.91 -23.44
CA LEU A 24 1.69 30.83 -22.88
C LEU A 24 0.99 31.64 -23.95
N ASP A 25 1.71 32.08 -24.99
CA ASP A 25 1.11 32.77 -26.14
C ASP A 25 0.20 31.84 -26.93
N PHE A 26 0.61 30.62 -27.19
CA PHE A 26 -0.24 29.60 -27.81
C PHE A 26 -1.54 29.38 -27.01
N ILE A 27 -1.44 29.17 -25.69
CA ILE A 27 -2.58 28.97 -24.82
C ILE A 27 -3.49 30.21 -24.84
N ASN A 28 -2.92 31.41 -24.70
CA ASN A 28 -3.66 32.67 -24.73
C ASN A 28 -4.44 32.84 -26.03
N ASN A 29 -3.79 32.59 -27.17
CA ASN A 29 -4.41 32.73 -28.47
C ASN A 29 -5.50 31.67 -28.75
N LYS A 30 -5.31 30.44 -28.26
CA LYS A 30 -6.25 29.33 -28.51
C LYS A 30 -7.36 29.24 -27.48
N VAL A 31 -7.11 29.60 -26.23
CA VAL A 31 -8.07 29.45 -25.11
C VAL A 31 -8.77 30.79 -24.81
N MET A 32 -7.99 31.89 -24.65
CA MET A 32 -8.52 33.14 -24.11
C MET A 32 -9.12 34.06 -25.19
N ARG A 33 -8.58 34.06 -26.41
CA ARG A 33 -8.98 34.95 -27.47
C ARG A 33 -10.06 34.42 -28.42
N LYS A 34 -10.36 33.10 -28.36
CA LYS A 34 -11.48 32.59 -29.15
C LYS A 34 -12.82 32.87 -28.44
N ASN A 35 -13.68 33.61 -29.10
CA ASN A 35 -15.09 33.61 -28.81
C ASN A 35 -15.63 32.21 -29.14
N TYR A 36 -15.63 31.32 -28.17
CA TYR A 36 -16.20 29.97 -28.32
C TYR A 36 -17.70 30.13 -28.55
N LYS A 37 -18.15 30.00 -29.78
CA LYS A 37 -19.53 29.63 -30.05
C LYS A 37 -19.67 28.17 -29.72
N GLN A 38 -20.33 27.90 -28.58
CA GLN A 38 -20.89 26.62 -28.16
C GLN A 38 -20.13 25.33 -28.53
N ALA A 39 -19.71 24.60 -27.49
CA ALA A 39 -19.49 23.13 -27.42
C ALA A 39 -18.16 22.52 -27.89
N ASP A 40 -17.15 23.26 -28.29
CA ASP A 40 -15.86 22.63 -28.64
C ASP A 40 -14.97 22.50 -27.41
N ARG A 41 -14.90 21.29 -26.85
CA ARG A 41 -13.91 20.96 -25.80
C ARG A 41 -12.51 21.04 -26.41
N LEU A 42 -11.62 21.77 -25.77
CA LEU A 42 -10.23 21.89 -26.20
C LEU A 42 -9.37 20.82 -25.51
N LEU A 43 -8.53 20.16 -26.29
CA LEU A 43 -7.55 19.21 -25.83
C LEU A 43 -6.17 19.72 -26.14
N ILE A 44 -5.31 19.82 -25.13
CA ILE A 44 -3.91 20.27 -25.26
C ILE A 44 -3.00 19.10 -24.90
N PHE A 45 -2.07 18.78 -25.81
CA PHE A 45 -0.97 17.85 -25.55
C PHE A 45 0.34 18.62 -25.48
N ILE A 46 1.14 18.37 -24.43
CA ILE A 46 2.45 18.96 -24.24
C ILE A 46 3.44 17.82 -24.06
N ASP A 47 4.42 17.72 -24.93
CA ASP A 47 5.48 16.74 -24.79
C ASP A 47 6.63 17.32 -23.98
N GLU A 48 7.16 16.52 -23.02
CA GLU A 48 8.26 16.90 -22.14
C GLU A 48 8.09 18.29 -21.51
N VAL A 49 7.02 18.45 -20.73
CA VAL A 49 6.60 19.76 -20.17
C VAL A 49 7.69 20.46 -19.34
N GLU A 50 8.66 19.71 -18.82
CA GLU A 50 9.83 20.22 -18.09
C GLU A 50 11.00 20.68 -18.94
N LEU A 51 10.98 20.45 -20.24
CA LEU A 51 12.13 20.73 -21.09
C LEU A 51 12.62 22.18 -20.95
N ALA A 52 13.88 22.32 -20.60
CA ALA A 52 14.58 23.61 -20.42
C ALA A 52 13.99 24.53 -19.31
N LEU A 53 13.09 24.05 -18.44
CA LEU A 53 12.51 24.84 -17.36
C LEU A 53 13.24 24.59 -16.02
N HIS A 54 13.38 25.68 -15.24
CA HIS A 54 13.87 25.57 -13.86
C HIS A 54 12.80 24.93 -12.96
N PRO A 55 13.15 24.10 -11.95
CA PRO A 55 12.18 23.43 -11.07
C PRO A 55 11.09 24.34 -10.48
N SER A 56 11.44 25.56 -10.09
CA SER A 56 10.46 26.53 -9.58
C SER A 56 9.46 27.03 -10.64
N ALA A 57 9.89 27.08 -11.91
CA ALA A 57 8.99 27.42 -13.03
C ALA A 57 8.07 26.28 -13.39
N ILE A 58 8.55 25.04 -13.31
CA ILE A 58 7.76 23.81 -13.52
C ILE A 58 6.57 23.76 -12.54
N ALA A 59 6.80 23.97 -11.25
CA ALA A 59 5.76 23.98 -10.24
C ALA A 59 4.64 24.98 -10.60
N ARG A 60 5.01 26.21 -10.94
CA ARG A 60 4.06 27.26 -11.33
C ARG A 60 3.30 26.92 -12.63
N LEU A 61 3.99 26.30 -13.59
CA LEU A 61 3.36 25.87 -14.84
C LEU A 61 2.31 24.79 -14.58
N VAL A 62 2.58 23.78 -13.76
CA VAL A 62 1.63 22.73 -13.40
C VAL A 62 0.43 23.33 -12.70
N ASP A 63 0.63 24.25 -11.74
CA ASP A 63 -0.45 24.94 -11.04
C ASP A 63 -1.31 25.76 -12.02
N PHE A 64 -0.66 26.47 -12.97
CA PHE A 64 -1.35 27.21 -14.02
C PHE A 64 -2.18 26.30 -14.93
N LEU A 65 -1.61 25.17 -15.39
CA LEU A 65 -2.34 24.21 -16.24
C LEU A 65 -3.54 23.58 -15.53
N ASN A 66 -3.40 23.26 -14.22
CA ASN A 66 -4.51 22.79 -13.41
C ASN A 66 -5.65 23.85 -13.32
N LYS A 67 -5.29 25.10 -13.09
CA LYS A 67 -6.24 26.21 -13.03
C LYS A 67 -6.91 26.43 -14.38
N LEU A 68 -6.15 26.45 -15.46
CA LEU A 68 -6.65 26.56 -16.82
C LEU A 68 -7.69 25.49 -17.15
N SER A 69 -7.37 24.23 -16.80
CA SER A 69 -8.29 23.11 -17.00
C SER A 69 -9.59 23.27 -16.21
N ALA A 70 -9.52 23.78 -14.98
CA ALA A 70 -10.69 23.96 -14.14
C ALA A 70 -11.59 25.13 -14.56
N GLU A 71 -11.00 26.21 -15.10
CA GLU A 71 -11.74 27.46 -15.42
C GLU A 71 -12.24 27.51 -16.86
N HIS A 72 -11.63 26.79 -17.79
CA HIS A 72 -11.91 26.94 -19.22
C HIS A 72 -12.37 25.67 -19.95
N ASP A 73 -12.75 24.61 -19.22
CA ASP A 73 -13.16 23.30 -19.80
C ASP A 73 -12.15 22.74 -20.81
N VAL A 74 -10.86 22.88 -20.48
CA VAL A 74 -9.73 22.43 -21.30
C VAL A 74 -9.16 21.16 -20.70
N ALA A 75 -9.06 20.08 -21.47
CA ALA A 75 -8.31 18.90 -21.09
C ALA A 75 -6.84 19.09 -21.46
N VAL A 76 -5.95 18.96 -20.46
CA VAL A 76 -4.50 19.08 -20.67
C VAL A 76 -3.84 17.75 -20.35
N TYR A 77 -3.13 17.18 -21.32
CA TYR A 77 -2.27 16.03 -21.15
C TYR A 77 -0.82 16.44 -21.44
N PHE A 78 0.10 15.97 -20.64
CA PHE A 78 1.51 16.20 -20.87
C PHE A 78 2.35 14.98 -20.54
N SER A 79 3.43 14.78 -21.28
CA SER A 79 4.45 13.81 -20.91
C SER A 79 5.49 14.44 -19.98
N THR A 80 6.08 13.64 -19.11
CA THR A 80 7.12 14.10 -18.19
C THR A 80 7.97 12.95 -17.66
N HIS A 81 9.26 13.22 -17.48
CA HIS A 81 10.18 12.40 -16.71
C HIS A 81 10.56 13.03 -15.36
N SER A 82 9.97 14.18 -15.00
CA SER A 82 10.31 14.91 -13.79
C SER A 82 9.65 14.32 -12.54
N ALA A 83 10.47 13.81 -11.62
CA ALA A 83 9.99 13.35 -10.30
C ALA A 83 9.23 14.44 -9.53
N GLU A 84 9.64 15.72 -9.69
CA GLU A 84 9.00 16.86 -9.05
C GLU A 84 7.55 17.06 -9.55
N ILE A 85 7.33 16.89 -10.84
CA ILE A 85 6.00 16.96 -11.44
C ILE A 85 5.16 15.76 -10.98
N ILE A 86 5.70 14.54 -11.11
CA ILE A 86 5.00 13.30 -10.79
C ILE A 86 4.49 13.32 -9.34
N ARG A 87 5.29 13.82 -8.39
CA ARG A 87 4.88 13.94 -6.96
C ARG A 87 3.70 14.88 -6.72
N ARG A 88 3.44 15.82 -7.64
CA ARG A 88 2.36 16.83 -7.51
C ARG A 88 1.04 16.38 -8.14
N ILE A 89 1.07 15.32 -8.93
CA ILE A 89 -0.11 14.84 -9.66
C ILE A 89 -0.81 13.74 -8.86
N LEU A 90 -2.14 13.82 -8.83
CA LEU A 90 -2.95 12.78 -8.18
C LEU A 90 -2.82 11.45 -8.92
N PRO A 91 -2.72 10.30 -8.23
CA PRO A 91 -2.54 8.99 -8.84
C PRO A 91 -3.53 8.67 -9.97
N ARG A 92 -4.79 9.08 -9.83
CA ARG A 92 -5.85 8.88 -10.85
C ARG A 92 -5.64 9.69 -12.14
N ARG A 93 -4.70 10.64 -12.15
CA ARG A 93 -4.35 11.46 -13.30
C ARG A 93 -2.98 11.11 -13.89
N ILE A 94 -2.33 10.09 -13.34
CA ILE A 94 -1.06 9.57 -13.86
C ILE A 94 -1.35 8.34 -14.71
N TYR A 95 -0.84 8.35 -15.93
CA TYR A 95 -0.87 7.25 -16.87
C TYR A 95 0.58 6.84 -17.13
N GLN A 96 1.02 5.74 -16.48
CA GLN A 96 2.34 5.19 -16.73
C GLN A 96 2.29 4.33 -17.99
N ILE A 97 3.11 4.66 -18.96
CA ILE A 97 3.21 3.95 -20.23
C ILE A 97 4.48 3.11 -20.21
N GLU A 98 4.32 1.81 -20.34
CA GLU A 98 5.43 0.84 -20.40
C GLU A 98 5.42 0.13 -21.75
N ASN A 99 6.63 -0.07 -22.31
CA ASN A 99 6.80 -0.90 -23.51
C ASN A 99 7.46 -2.22 -23.07
N ILE A 100 6.67 -3.29 -23.03
CA ILE A 100 7.15 -4.63 -22.68
C ILE A 100 7.19 -5.47 -23.94
N GLN A 101 8.39 -5.67 -24.48
CA GLN A 101 8.63 -6.49 -25.69
C GLN A 101 7.75 -6.06 -26.89
N GLY A 102 7.60 -4.76 -27.10
CA GLY A 102 6.81 -4.18 -28.18
C GLY A 102 5.31 -3.99 -27.87
N ASN A 103 4.83 -4.49 -26.74
CA ASN A 103 3.46 -4.26 -26.28
C ASN A 103 3.40 -3.03 -25.38
N ILE A 104 2.54 -2.08 -25.71
CA ILE A 104 2.30 -0.89 -24.89
C ILE A 104 1.28 -1.19 -23.81
N ILE A 105 1.69 -1.06 -22.54
CA ILE A 105 0.83 -1.22 -21.38
C ILE A 105 0.63 0.16 -20.75
N VAL A 106 -0.61 0.50 -20.42
CA VAL A 106 -0.97 1.74 -19.74
C VAL A 106 -1.50 1.42 -18.35
N ASN A 107 -0.75 1.80 -17.32
CA ASN A 107 -1.11 1.61 -15.92
C ASN A 107 -1.76 2.89 -15.37
N THR A 108 -3.01 2.78 -14.90
CA THR A 108 -3.75 3.87 -14.24
C THR A 108 -4.78 3.28 -13.27
N PRO A 109 -4.95 3.82 -12.05
CA PRO A 109 -4.14 4.88 -11.45
C PRO A 109 -2.69 4.43 -11.21
N ALA A 110 -1.72 5.34 -11.39
CA ALA A 110 -0.32 5.08 -11.08
C ALA A 110 0.15 5.97 -9.93
N TYR A 111 0.87 5.37 -8.98
CA TYR A 111 1.30 6.09 -7.77
C TYR A 111 2.67 6.71 -7.96
N PRO A 112 2.88 7.97 -7.51
CA PRO A 112 4.13 8.70 -7.71
C PRO A 112 5.39 7.91 -7.34
N SER A 113 5.42 7.30 -6.15
CA SER A 113 6.61 6.56 -5.72
C SER A 113 6.90 5.33 -6.57
N TYR A 114 5.86 4.67 -7.10
CA TYR A 114 6.03 3.56 -8.04
C TYR A 114 6.66 4.04 -9.36
N VAL A 115 6.07 5.09 -9.97
CA VAL A 115 6.55 5.65 -11.24
C VAL A 115 7.97 6.22 -11.12
N ILE A 116 8.25 6.96 -10.04
CA ILE A 116 9.57 7.56 -9.81
C ILE A 116 10.62 6.46 -9.57
N ARG A 117 10.28 5.41 -8.85
CA ARG A 117 11.17 4.27 -8.68
C ARG A 117 11.53 3.61 -10.01
N ASP A 118 10.57 3.46 -10.91
CA ASP A 118 10.78 2.88 -12.23
C ASP A 118 11.70 3.76 -13.09
N LEU A 119 11.56 5.08 -12.98
CA LEU A 119 12.37 6.05 -13.75
C LEU A 119 13.78 6.28 -13.19
N TYR A 120 13.97 6.30 -11.86
CA TYR A 120 15.19 6.84 -11.24
C TYR A 120 15.90 5.92 -10.25
N ALA A 121 15.40 4.72 -9.97
CA ALA A 121 15.83 3.84 -8.89
C ALA A 121 15.02 4.01 -7.58
N PRO A 122 15.17 3.12 -6.58
CA PRO A 122 14.17 2.88 -5.53
C PRO A 122 13.85 4.12 -4.67
N ASP A 123 12.67 4.67 -4.84
CA ASP A 123 12.16 5.84 -4.08
C ASP A 123 11.16 5.45 -2.96
N GLY A 124 11.39 4.32 -2.32
CA GLY A 124 10.62 3.89 -1.14
C GLY A 124 9.30 3.18 -1.46
N PHE A 125 8.22 3.55 -0.79
CA PHE A 125 6.91 2.90 -0.88
C PHE A 125 5.78 3.94 -0.84
N ASP A 126 4.59 3.53 -1.31
CA ASP A 126 3.37 4.35 -1.26
C ASP A 126 2.59 4.11 0.03
N TYR A 127 2.56 2.84 0.45
CA TYR A 127 1.85 2.38 1.64
C TYR A 127 2.78 1.59 2.54
N MET A 128 2.74 1.90 3.83
CA MET A 128 3.30 1.08 4.89
C MET A 128 2.16 0.39 5.64
N ILE A 129 2.18 -0.93 5.68
CA ILE A 129 1.21 -1.72 6.44
C ILE A 129 1.92 -2.28 7.66
N LEU A 130 1.47 -1.88 8.83
CA LEU A 130 1.96 -2.40 10.12
C LEU A 130 1.08 -3.57 10.55
N VAL A 131 1.70 -4.68 10.90
CA VAL A 131 1.03 -5.89 11.36
C VAL A 131 1.58 -6.33 12.71
N GLU A 132 0.91 -7.26 13.43
CA GLU A 132 1.38 -7.68 14.75
C GLU A 132 2.56 -8.64 14.65
N ASP A 133 2.45 -9.66 13.80
CA ASP A 133 3.41 -10.76 13.70
C ASP A 133 3.69 -11.22 12.26
N VAL A 134 4.52 -12.26 12.15
CA VAL A 134 4.92 -12.84 10.85
C VAL A 134 3.75 -13.52 10.16
N LEU A 135 2.82 -14.16 10.89
CA LEU A 135 1.64 -14.76 10.28
C LEU A 135 0.75 -13.69 9.66
N ALA A 136 0.46 -12.62 10.39
CA ALA A 136 -0.30 -11.49 9.89
C ALA A 136 0.34 -10.90 8.63
N LYS A 137 1.69 -10.79 8.58
CA LYS A 137 2.44 -10.39 7.39
C LYS A 137 2.19 -11.33 6.21
N GLN A 138 2.32 -12.64 6.40
CA GLN A 138 2.12 -13.64 5.34
C GLN A 138 0.69 -13.60 4.79
N ILE A 139 -0.30 -13.47 5.67
CA ILE A 139 -1.72 -13.36 5.27
C ILE A 139 -1.95 -12.09 4.44
N VAL A 140 -1.47 -10.95 4.91
CA VAL A 140 -1.62 -9.67 4.22
C VAL A 140 -0.93 -9.71 2.86
N GLU A 141 0.30 -10.21 2.79
CA GLU A 141 1.03 -10.35 1.54
C GLU A 141 0.34 -11.30 0.55
N LYS A 142 -0.26 -12.38 1.05
CA LYS A 142 -1.06 -13.29 0.23
C LYS A 142 -2.30 -12.58 -0.33
N VAL A 143 -3.05 -11.87 0.51
CA VAL A 143 -4.21 -11.08 0.06
C VAL A 143 -3.82 -10.05 -0.99
N LEU A 144 -2.75 -9.29 -0.75
CA LEU A 144 -2.25 -8.28 -1.70
C LEU A 144 -1.88 -8.88 -3.07
N ARG A 145 -1.33 -10.09 -3.08
CA ARG A 145 -0.95 -10.82 -4.29
C ARG A 145 -2.16 -11.39 -5.03
N GLU A 146 -3.02 -12.14 -4.32
CA GLU A 146 -4.18 -12.82 -4.92
C GLU A 146 -5.21 -11.83 -5.49
N GLU A 147 -5.39 -10.68 -4.83
CA GLU A 147 -6.31 -9.63 -5.27
C GLU A 147 -5.64 -8.58 -6.17
N ASN A 148 -4.40 -8.81 -6.62
CA ASN A 148 -3.64 -7.88 -7.47
C ASN A 148 -3.56 -6.45 -6.91
N MET A 149 -3.59 -6.29 -5.57
CA MET A 149 -3.59 -4.96 -4.93
C MET A 149 -2.25 -4.25 -4.99
N ARG A 150 -1.18 -4.94 -5.42
CA ARG A 150 0.17 -4.36 -5.62
C ARG A 150 0.36 -3.72 -6.98
N ASN A 151 -0.58 -3.87 -7.91
CA ASN A 151 -0.46 -3.28 -9.23
C ASN A 151 -0.38 -1.77 -9.13
N SER A 152 0.68 -1.19 -9.69
CA SER A 152 0.97 0.26 -9.69
C SER A 152 1.13 0.87 -8.28
N ARG A 153 1.45 0.06 -7.25
CA ARG A 153 1.66 0.51 -5.86
C ARG A 153 2.82 -0.21 -5.21
N LEU A 154 3.63 0.54 -4.48
CA LEU A 154 4.67 -0.02 -3.62
C LEU A 154 4.10 -0.14 -2.20
N ILE A 155 3.85 -1.37 -1.77
CA ILE A 155 3.31 -1.66 -0.45
C ILE A 155 4.36 -2.43 0.34
N PHE A 156 4.78 -1.86 1.47
CA PHE A 156 5.68 -2.47 2.43
C PHE A 156 4.89 -2.96 3.63
N VAL A 157 5.07 -4.23 4.01
CA VAL A 157 4.37 -4.85 5.15
C VAL A 157 5.39 -5.22 6.21
N GLU A 158 5.25 -4.67 7.42
CA GLU A 158 6.20 -4.87 8.50
C GLU A 158 5.55 -5.29 9.82
N PRO A 159 6.00 -6.40 10.42
CA PRO A 159 5.62 -6.77 11.78
C PRO A 159 6.23 -5.81 12.79
N CYS A 160 5.43 -5.34 13.75
CA CYS A 160 5.88 -4.36 14.75
C CYS A 160 5.45 -4.69 16.19
N GLY A 161 5.02 -5.92 16.43
CA GLY A 161 4.63 -6.42 17.75
C GLY A 161 3.13 -6.29 18.03
N ASP A 162 2.76 -6.34 19.30
CA ASP A 162 1.36 -6.34 19.73
C ASP A 162 0.54 -5.14 19.24
N TRP A 163 -0.77 -5.25 19.29
CA TRP A 163 -1.71 -4.24 18.79
C TRP A 163 -1.48 -2.83 19.35
N TYR A 164 -1.06 -2.71 20.62
CA TYR A 164 -0.84 -1.41 21.24
C TYR A 164 0.44 -0.75 20.69
N ASN A 165 1.53 -1.51 20.58
CA ASN A 165 2.78 -1.05 19.97
C ASN A 165 2.58 -0.70 18.50
N ASN A 166 1.81 -1.50 17.75
CA ASN A 166 1.45 -1.25 16.36
C ASN A 166 0.76 0.11 16.21
N LEU A 167 -0.32 0.35 16.95
CA LEU A 167 -1.07 1.61 16.86
C LEU A 167 -0.31 2.81 17.40
N ARG A 168 0.52 2.63 18.44
CA ARG A 168 1.39 3.68 18.95
C ARG A 168 2.43 4.08 17.91
N LEU A 169 3.10 3.11 17.29
CA LEU A 169 4.06 3.35 16.22
C LEU A 169 3.40 4.07 15.04
N HIS A 170 2.22 3.63 14.62
CA HIS A 170 1.43 4.29 13.57
C HIS A 170 1.17 5.75 13.90
N ARG A 171 0.68 6.04 15.10
CA ARG A 171 0.43 7.41 15.56
C ARG A 171 1.70 8.24 15.54
N ASP A 172 2.78 7.73 16.14
CA ASP A 172 4.04 8.45 16.26
C ASP A 172 4.65 8.75 14.87
N MET A 173 4.56 7.82 13.92
CA MET A 173 5.01 8.02 12.54
C MET A 173 4.14 9.04 11.79
N LYS A 174 2.83 9.05 12.03
CA LYS A 174 1.90 9.99 11.42
C LYS A 174 2.09 11.41 11.97
N ASP A 175 2.13 11.55 13.29
CA ASP A 175 2.21 12.85 13.96
C ASP A 175 3.53 13.57 13.68
N ASN A 176 4.61 12.81 13.52
CA ASN A 176 5.93 13.35 13.18
C ASN A 176 6.22 13.37 11.66
N SER A 177 5.26 13.00 10.82
CA SER A 177 5.41 12.97 9.35
C SER A 177 6.66 12.21 8.89
N ILE A 178 7.02 11.11 9.59
CA ILE A 178 8.29 10.36 9.38
C ILE A 178 8.41 9.83 7.95
N LEU A 179 7.30 9.43 7.33
CA LEU A 179 7.31 8.86 5.98
C LEU A 179 7.37 9.89 4.87
N GLY A 180 7.23 11.17 5.20
CA GLY A 180 7.17 12.26 4.22
C GLY A 180 5.82 12.38 3.52
N PHE A 181 5.75 13.30 2.56
CA PHE A 181 4.51 13.66 1.87
C PHE A 181 4.01 12.53 0.96
N GLY A 182 2.70 12.34 0.93
CA GLY A 182 2.03 11.42 0.00
C GLY A 182 2.05 9.95 0.39
N LYS A 183 2.79 9.54 1.43
CA LYS A 183 2.86 8.17 1.91
C LYS A 183 1.80 7.91 2.98
N LYS A 184 1.22 6.71 2.97
CA LYS A 184 0.13 6.34 3.88
C LYS A 184 0.55 5.17 4.78
N ILE A 185 0.04 5.16 6.01
CA ILE A 185 0.20 4.07 6.96
C ILE A 185 -1.16 3.43 7.20
N ILE A 186 -1.20 2.11 7.27
CA ILE A 186 -2.38 1.32 7.63
C ILE A 186 -1.95 0.31 8.70
N SER A 187 -2.70 0.24 9.80
CA SER A 187 -2.53 -0.81 10.80
C SER A 187 -3.49 -1.96 10.55
N ILE A 188 -2.96 -3.18 10.50
CA ILE A 188 -3.75 -4.41 10.44
C ILE A 188 -3.48 -5.19 11.72
N ILE A 189 -4.53 -5.47 12.46
CA ILE A 189 -4.49 -5.97 13.84
C ILE A 189 -5.25 -7.28 13.89
N ASP A 190 -4.88 -8.18 14.79
CA ASP A 190 -5.58 -9.45 14.99
C ASP A 190 -7.03 -9.23 15.44
N GLY A 191 -7.92 -10.14 15.04
CA GLY A 191 -9.35 -9.97 15.25
C GLY A 191 -9.80 -10.02 16.71
N ASP A 192 -9.02 -10.65 17.58
CA ASP A 192 -9.38 -10.86 19.00
C ASP A 192 -9.19 -9.64 19.91
N VAL A 193 -8.58 -8.60 19.39
CA VAL A 193 -8.36 -7.35 20.14
C VAL A 193 -9.22 -6.18 19.67
N GLU A 194 -10.13 -6.41 18.72
CA GLU A 194 -10.97 -5.37 18.13
C GLU A 194 -11.71 -4.55 19.18
N ASP A 195 -12.32 -5.20 20.20
CA ASP A 195 -13.06 -4.51 21.25
C ASP A 195 -12.14 -3.66 22.14
N LYS A 196 -10.95 -4.18 22.48
CA LYS A 196 -9.95 -3.43 23.25
C LYS A 196 -9.46 -2.18 22.52
N VAL A 197 -9.32 -2.29 21.20
CA VAL A 197 -8.90 -1.15 20.35
C VAL A 197 -10.00 -0.10 20.31
N LYS A 198 -11.28 -0.49 20.22
CA LYS A 198 -12.44 0.44 20.24
C LYS A 198 -12.57 1.24 21.55
N GLU A 199 -12.08 0.70 22.67
CA GLU A 199 -12.08 1.40 23.95
C GLU A 199 -11.04 2.54 24.00
N LYS A 200 -10.04 2.53 23.09
CA LYS A 200 -8.93 3.47 23.05
C LYS A 200 -9.16 4.59 22.03
N LYS A 201 -9.91 5.62 22.44
CA LYS A 201 -10.26 6.78 21.59
C LYS A 201 -9.06 7.47 20.94
N GLU A 202 -7.87 7.38 21.56
CA GLU A 202 -6.63 7.97 21.01
C GLU A 202 -6.22 7.41 19.64
N PHE A 203 -6.74 6.24 19.27
CA PHE A 203 -6.45 5.58 18.00
C PHE A 203 -7.59 5.66 16.96
N ASP A 204 -8.72 6.32 17.28
CA ASP A 204 -9.90 6.33 16.40
C ASP A 204 -9.60 6.92 15.02
N ALA A 205 -8.80 7.95 14.95
CA ALA A 205 -8.45 8.65 13.71
C ALA A 205 -7.37 7.94 12.86
N LEU A 206 -6.86 6.78 13.30
CA LEU A 206 -5.85 6.04 12.55
C LEU A 206 -6.52 5.08 11.55
N PRO A 207 -6.05 5.05 10.29
CA PRO A 207 -6.44 4.02 9.32
C PRO A 207 -6.09 2.64 9.84
N LYS A 208 -7.09 1.83 10.17
CA LYS A 208 -6.88 0.49 10.73
C LYS A 208 -7.98 -0.48 10.33
N THR A 209 -7.63 -1.76 10.26
CA THR A 209 -8.57 -2.86 10.05
C THR A 209 -8.12 -4.09 10.83
N PHE A 210 -9.00 -5.07 10.93
CA PHE A 210 -8.77 -6.29 11.71
C PHE A 210 -8.76 -7.51 10.81
N LEU A 211 -7.86 -8.45 11.09
CA LEU A 211 -7.89 -9.77 10.49
C LEU A 211 -9.13 -10.54 10.97
N PRO A 212 -9.67 -11.44 10.14
CA PRO A 212 -10.80 -12.29 10.55
C PRO A 212 -10.39 -13.45 11.45
N ILE A 213 -9.15 -13.45 11.91
CA ILE A 213 -8.56 -14.48 12.79
C ILE A 213 -7.90 -13.85 14.00
N ASN A 214 -7.74 -14.65 15.02
CA ASN A 214 -6.93 -14.33 16.20
C ASN A 214 -5.44 -14.60 15.88
N SER A 215 -4.53 -14.32 16.84
CA SER A 215 -3.15 -14.77 16.71
C SER A 215 -3.07 -16.28 16.44
N LEU A 216 -1.97 -16.70 15.81
CA LEU A 216 -1.78 -18.08 15.38
C LEU A 216 -1.94 -19.08 16.53
N GLU A 217 -1.33 -18.79 17.67
CA GLU A 217 -1.38 -19.66 18.85
C GLU A 217 -2.81 -19.81 19.36
N LYS A 218 -3.57 -18.71 19.43
CA LYS A 218 -4.97 -18.72 19.87
C LYS A 218 -5.86 -19.45 18.87
N TYR A 219 -5.62 -19.28 17.58
CA TYR A 219 -6.37 -19.97 16.54
C TYR A 219 -6.20 -21.49 16.65
N ILE A 220 -4.93 -21.95 16.73
CA ILE A 220 -4.62 -23.39 16.89
C ILE A 220 -5.17 -23.93 18.19
N TYR A 221 -4.98 -23.21 19.30
CA TYR A 221 -5.52 -23.59 20.60
C TYR A 221 -7.04 -23.74 20.57
N LYS A 222 -7.74 -22.76 19.99
CA LYS A 222 -9.19 -22.78 19.85
C LYS A 222 -9.64 -24.00 19.06
N LYS A 223 -9.01 -24.30 17.93
CA LYS A 223 -9.34 -25.44 17.08
C LYS A 223 -9.09 -26.79 17.77
N ILE A 224 -7.95 -26.93 18.44
CA ILE A 224 -7.52 -28.21 19.01
C ILE A 224 -8.15 -28.45 20.39
N ILE A 225 -8.18 -27.44 21.26
CA ILE A 225 -8.54 -27.61 22.67
C ILE A 225 -9.99 -27.19 22.96
N SER A 226 -10.40 -26.01 22.49
CA SER A 226 -11.73 -25.47 22.80
C SER A 226 -12.82 -26.09 21.95
N GLU A 227 -12.67 -26.14 20.65
CA GLU A 227 -13.63 -26.67 19.69
C GLU A 227 -13.48 -28.18 19.49
N GLN A 228 -12.30 -28.74 19.76
CA GLN A 228 -11.93 -30.15 19.50
C GLN A 228 -12.31 -30.56 18.05
N ASP A 229 -12.02 -29.67 17.10
CA ASP A 229 -12.35 -29.83 15.69
C ASP A 229 -11.59 -31.05 15.11
N THR A 230 -12.27 -32.16 15.00
CA THR A 230 -11.68 -33.44 14.56
C THR A 230 -11.15 -33.38 13.14
N ASN A 231 -11.79 -32.59 12.27
CA ASN A 231 -11.34 -32.41 10.90
C ASN A 231 -10.05 -31.62 10.84
N PHE A 232 -10.00 -30.52 11.62
CA PHE A 232 -8.78 -29.73 11.77
C PHE A 232 -7.64 -30.53 12.39
N ILE A 233 -7.89 -31.24 13.47
CA ILE A 233 -6.88 -32.07 14.15
C ILE A 233 -6.34 -33.16 13.21
N LYS A 234 -7.20 -33.81 12.44
CA LYS A 234 -6.79 -34.79 11.44
C LYS A 234 -5.92 -34.15 10.35
N TYR A 235 -6.42 -33.09 9.71
CA TYR A 235 -5.68 -32.36 8.68
C TYR A 235 -4.30 -31.90 9.19
N PHE A 236 -4.27 -31.29 10.38
CA PHE A 236 -3.06 -30.75 10.98
C PHE A 236 -2.05 -31.84 11.33
N GLY A 237 -2.56 -32.98 11.84
CA GLY A 237 -1.75 -34.18 12.08
C GLY A 237 -1.19 -34.79 10.81
N ASP A 238 -2.03 -35.01 9.81
CA ASP A 238 -1.63 -35.62 8.53
C ASP A 238 -0.65 -34.75 7.74
N LYS A 239 -0.69 -33.43 7.91
CA LYS A 239 0.19 -32.53 7.19
C LYS A 239 1.55 -32.26 7.87
N PHE A 240 1.54 -32.12 9.19
CA PHE A 240 2.72 -31.62 9.91
C PHE A 240 3.33 -32.63 10.91
N PHE A 241 2.56 -33.61 11.39
CA PHE A 241 2.95 -34.46 12.52
C PHE A 241 3.02 -35.95 12.14
N HIS A 242 3.88 -36.29 11.17
CA HIS A 242 4.05 -37.67 10.69
C HIS A 242 4.88 -38.55 11.62
N VAL A 243 5.87 -37.97 12.33
CA VAL A 243 6.79 -38.75 13.20
C VAL A 243 6.15 -38.98 14.57
N ARG A 244 5.62 -37.92 15.16
CA ARG A 244 4.89 -37.99 16.43
C ARG A 244 3.44 -37.57 16.21
N SER A 245 2.51 -38.47 16.56
CA SER A 245 1.08 -38.19 16.37
C SER A 245 0.64 -36.94 17.15
N ILE A 246 -0.09 -36.06 16.49
CA ILE A 246 -0.67 -34.88 17.14
C ILE A 246 -1.52 -35.23 18.37
N LYS A 247 -2.19 -36.39 18.35
CA LYS A 247 -2.95 -36.88 19.50
C LYS A 247 -2.09 -37.09 20.73
N ASN A 248 -0.89 -37.66 20.54
CA ASN A 248 0.07 -37.85 21.65
C ASN A 248 0.55 -36.51 22.18
N ILE A 249 0.85 -35.55 21.32
CA ILE A 249 1.24 -34.19 21.72
C ILE A 249 0.14 -33.50 22.53
N ILE A 250 -1.12 -33.63 22.11
CA ILE A 250 -2.27 -33.08 22.82
C ILE A 250 -2.44 -33.75 24.19
N ASN A 251 -2.26 -35.07 24.28
CA ASN A 251 -2.36 -35.80 25.54
C ASN A 251 -1.27 -35.39 26.52
N ASP A 252 -0.04 -35.26 26.03
CA ASP A 252 1.10 -34.80 26.85
C ASP A 252 0.89 -33.36 27.32
N TYR A 253 0.39 -32.49 26.47
CA TYR A 253 0.04 -31.11 26.81
C TYR A 253 -0.99 -31.08 27.95
N LYS A 254 -2.08 -31.87 27.83
CA LYS A 254 -3.12 -31.97 28.85
C LYS A 254 -2.64 -32.59 30.16
N SER A 255 -1.67 -33.49 30.09
CA SER A 255 -1.13 -34.17 31.28
C SER A 255 -0.09 -33.35 32.04
N ASN A 256 0.72 -32.57 31.31
CA ASN A 256 1.87 -31.87 31.85
C ASN A 256 1.60 -30.40 32.21
N TYR A 257 0.50 -29.84 31.72
CA TYR A 257 0.18 -28.42 31.91
C TYR A 257 -1.23 -28.23 32.42
N ASP A 258 -1.43 -27.19 33.21
CA ASP A 258 -2.79 -26.67 33.50
C ASP A 258 -3.25 -25.92 32.23
N TYR A 259 -3.70 -26.70 31.23
CA TYR A 259 -4.10 -26.20 29.92
C TYR A 259 -5.31 -25.25 30.00
N LEU A 260 -6.10 -25.31 31.06
CA LEU A 260 -7.24 -24.39 31.30
C LEU A 260 -6.75 -22.95 31.61
N ARG A 261 -5.51 -22.81 32.10
CA ARG A 261 -4.88 -21.49 32.33
C ARG A 261 -4.10 -20.96 31.15
N ASP A 262 -3.81 -21.77 30.14
CA ASP A 262 -3.11 -21.34 28.92
C ASP A 262 -4.06 -20.66 27.93
N LYS A 263 -4.71 -19.57 28.36
CA LYS A 263 -5.74 -18.85 27.58
C LYS A 263 -5.24 -18.36 26.22
N ASN A 264 -3.96 -18.18 26.04
CA ASN A 264 -3.36 -17.68 24.81
C ASN A 264 -2.81 -18.81 23.91
N GLY A 265 -2.80 -20.06 24.39
CA GLY A 265 -2.33 -21.21 23.61
C GLY A 265 -0.81 -21.25 23.37
N LYS A 266 -0.04 -20.38 24.05
CA LYS A 266 1.42 -20.29 23.84
C LYS A 266 2.16 -21.58 24.18
N LYS A 267 1.83 -22.21 25.31
CA LYS A 267 2.48 -23.47 25.73
C LYS A 267 2.19 -24.61 24.76
N LEU A 268 0.96 -24.67 24.25
CA LEU A 268 0.59 -25.64 23.21
C LEU A 268 1.40 -25.37 21.95
N TYR A 269 1.46 -24.12 21.52
CA TYR A 269 2.22 -23.71 20.34
C TYR A 269 3.70 -24.04 20.45
N ASP A 270 4.33 -23.67 21.56
CA ASP A 270 5.75 -23.99 21.83
C ASP A 270 6.03 -25.50 21.74
N MET A 271 5.09 -26.31 22.27
CA MET A 271 5.20 -27.77 22.24
C MET A 271 5.04 -28.33 20.83
N LEU A 272 4.11 -27.78 20.03
CA LEU A 272 3.97 -28.13 18.62
C LEU A 272 5.23 -27.75 17.83
N MET A 273 5.75 -26.53 18.02
CA MET A 273 6.95 -26.06 17.35
C MET A 273 8.19 -26.87 17.71
N SER A 274 8.36 -27.26 18.98
CA SER A 274 9.47 -28.14 19.40
C SER A 274 9.47 -29.46 18.63
N ASN A 275 8.29 -30.07 18.42
CA ASN A 275 8.19 -31.30 17.65
C ASN A 275 8.45 -31.07 16.14
N LEU A 276 8.13 -29.91 15.60
CA LEU A 276 8.42 -29.55 14.20
C LEU A 276 9.92 -29.29 14.00
N TYR A 277 10.59 -28.66 14.95
CA TYR A 277 12.04 -28.47 14.92
C TYR A 277 12.82 -29.78 14.91
N GLU A 278 12.36 -30.79 15.66
CA GLU A 278 12.97 -32.13 15.69
C GLU A 278 12.98 -32.79 14.29
N ILE A 279 12.04 -32.46 13.44
CA ILE A 279 11.94 -32.96 12.05
C ILE A 279 12.46 -31.98 11.01
N GLY A 280 13.12 -30.89 11.44
CA GLY A 280 13.76 -29.91 10.55
C GLY A 280 12.87 -28.83 9.99
N ILE A 281 11.61 -28.72 10.43
CA ILE A 281 10.69 -27.65 10.00
C ILE A 281 10.88 -26.45 10.91
N GLN A 282 11.34 -25.33 10.32
CA GLN A 282 11.47 -24.06 11.04
C GLN A 282 10.13 -23.35 11.15
N GLU A 283 9.97 -22.51 12.16
CA GLU A 283 8.72 -21.76 12.38
C GLU A 283 8.29 -20.93 11.16
N GLY A 284 9.22 -20.27 10.49
CA GLY A 284 8.94 -19.50 9.29
C GLY A 284 8.35 -20.32 8.13
N ASP A 285 8.86 -21.54 7.94
CA ASP A 285 8.35 -22.46 6.92
C ASP A 285 6.97 -23.00 7.29
N PHE A 286 6.79 -23.37 8.56
CA PHE A 286 5.49 -23.78 9.10
C PHE A 286 4.45 -22.69 8.90
N VAL A 287 4.72 -21.45 9.34
CA VAL A 287 3.80 -20.32 9.21
C VAL A 287 3.42 -20.06 7.75
N LYS A 288 4.39 -20.16 6.83
CA LYS A 288 4.15 -19.96 5.40
C LYS A 288 3.20 -21.03 4.83
N ILE A 289 3.48 -22.30 5.10
CA ILE A 289 2.65 -23.42 4.64
C ILE A 289 1.25 -23.33 5.25
N PHE A 290 1.18 -23.07 6.55
CA PHE A 290 -0.11 -22.98 7.25
C PHE A 290 -0.94 -21.77 6.82
N CYS A 291 -0.31 -20.65 6.46
CA CYS A 291 -0.99 -19.47 5.93
C CYS A 291 -1.76 -19.80 4.63
N ASP A 292 -1.19 -20.64 3.77
CA ASP A 292 -1.85 -21.04 2.53
C ASP A 292 -3.14 -21.82 2.77
N ASP A 293 -3.13 -22.71 3.76
CA ASP A 293 -4.29 -23.50 4.14
C ASP A 293 -5.33 -22.66 4.90
N LEU A 294 -4.85 -21.81 5.81
CA LEU A 294 -5.70 -20.91 6.59
C LEU A 294 -6.50 -19.98 5.67
N TYR A 295 -5.88 -19.51 4.59
CA TYR A 295 -6.52 -18.68 3.59
C TYR A 295 -7.70 -19.37 2.88
N GLN A 296 -7.67 -20.71 2.78
CA GLN A 296 -8.77 -21.50 2.23
C GLN A 296 -9.85 -21.83 3.27
N MET A 297 -9.47 -21.93 4.56
CA MET A 297 -10.35 -22.30 5.67
C MET A 297 -11.16 -21.15 6.24
N VAL A 298 -10.69 -19.91 6.07
CA VAL A 298 -11.28 -18.70 6.67
C VAL A 298 -11.81 -17.76 5.58
N ASP A 299 -12.97 -17.19 5.83
CA ASP A 299 -13.55 -16.17 4.94
C ASP A 299 -12.88 -14.80 5.14
N PHE A 300 -12.03 -14.42 4.19
CA PHE A 300 -11.37 -13.11 4.13
C PHE A 300 -12.14 -12.05 3.34
N SER A 301 -13.33 -12.33 2.83
CA SER A 301 -14.05 -11.44 1.90
C SER A 301 -14.29 -10.04 2.45
N LYS A 302 -14.66 -9.91 3.72
CA LYS A 302 -14.88 -8.62 4.39
C LYS A 302 -13.56 -7.86 4.58
N PHE A 303 -12.50 -8.57 4.97
CA PHE A 303 -11.16 -8.00 5.15
C PHE A 303 -10.61 -7.49 3.82
N LYS A 304 -10.69 -8.27 2.74
CA LYS A 304 -10.27 -7.90 1.39
C LYS A 304 -10.92 -6.59 0.93
N LYS A 305 -12.25 -6.49 1.03
CA LYS A 305 -13.01 -5.27 0.66
C LYS A 305 -12.59 -4.04 1.48
N ARG A 306 -12.32 -4.22 2.79
CA ARG A 306 -11.87 -3.12 3.65
C ARG A 306 -10.45 -2.67 3.28
N LEU A 307 -9.54 -3.63 3.07
CA LEU A 307 -8.16 -3.33 2.69
C LEU A 307 -8.10 -2.63 1.33
N GLU A 308 -8.85 -3.11 0.33
CA GLU A 308 -8.95 -2.49 -0.98
C GLU A 308 -9.40 -1.02 -0.87
N LYS A 309 -10.47 -0.76 -0.10
CA LYS A 309 -10.97 0.60 0.13
C LYS A 309 -9.92 1.51 0.81
N MET A 310 -9.09 0.97 1.69
CA MET A 310 -8.05 1.75 2.39
C MET A 310 -6.83 2.02 1.49
N LEU A 311 -6.63 1.21 0.46
CA LEU A 311 -5.58 1.37 -0.54
C LEU A 311 -5.99 2.27 -1.73
N MET A 312 -7.22 2.73 -1.78
CA MET A 312 -7.69 3.75 -2.72
C MET A 312 -7.38 5.15 -2.23
#